data_cbde82f5a94337be22e44d254c332bbf
#
_entry.id   cbde82f5a94337be22e44d254c332bbf
#
_cell.length_a   1.000
_cell.length_b   1.000
_cell.length_c   1.000
_cell.angle_alpha   90.00
_cell.angle_beta   90.00
_cell.angle_gamma   90.00
#
_symmetry.space_group_name_H-M   'P 1'
#
loop_
_entity.id
_entity.type
_entity.pdbx_description
1 polymer ?
#
loop_
_entity_poly.entity_id
_entity_poly.type
_entity_poly.pdbx_seq_one_letter_code
_entity_poly.pdbx_strand_id
1 'polypeptide(L)'
;HTRQDIEQILYFSRLGATHKDYSFESLSILGTCREAVEDNLTLLEEAGFSIEYTENDYQVISDKKGLMFILGQIISNSVKYVGNNLAPRLIFSIADSMNSEQISLSIKDNGTSIPLSDLPFVFDKGFTGDTGSYLSRSTGMGLYLVQKMATDLSITVELKNNSCGGTTVTLTFPKVERPFGR
;
A
#
# COMPACT_ATOMS: atom_id res chain seq x y z
N HIS A 1 9.77 -10.97 16.14
CA HIS A 1 9.89 -9.89 15.16
C HIS A 1 9.73 -10.46 13.77
N THR A 2 8.76 -9.97 13.02
CA THR A 2 8.51 -10.40 11.64
C THR A 2 9.53 -9.76 10.69
N ARG A 3 9.68 -10.35 9.49
CA ARG A 3 10.48 -9.77 8.41
C ARG A 3 10.09 -8.31 8.15
N GLN A 4 8.79 -8.00 8.20
CA GLN A 4 8.29 -6.64 7.99
C GLN A 4 8.70 -5.66 9.09
N ASP A 5 8.71 -6.10 10.36
CA ASP A 5 9.18 -5.25 11.46
C ASP A 5 10.65 -4.88 11.26
N ILE A 6 11.46 -5.83 10.82
CA ILE A 6 12.88 -5.60 10.50
C ILE A 6 13.00 -4.65 9.32
N GLU A 7 12.23 -4.84 8.26
CA GLU A 7 12.21 -3.94 7.10
C GLU A 7 11.81 -2.52 7.47
N GLN A 8 10.79 -2.36 8.34
CA GLN A 8 10.38 -1.05 8.84
C GLN A 8 11.50 -0.38 9.64
N ILE A 9 12.16 -1.10 10.52
CA ILE A 9 13.27 -0.58 11.33
C ILE A 9 14.42 -0.15 10.42
N LEU A 10 14.80 -0.99 9.46
CA LEU A 10 15.87 -0.68 8.51
C LEU A 10 15.51 0.52 7.64
N TYR A 11 14.27 0.57 7.17
CA TYR A 11 13.78 1.70 6.38
C TYR A 11 13.81 3.00 7.18
N PHE A 12 13.28 2.97 8.40
CA PHE A 12 13.28 4.13 9.29
C PHE A 12 14.69 4.64 9.59
N SER A 13 15.64 3.75 9.78
CA SER A 13 17.04 4.14 10.00
C SER A 13 17.67 4.79 8.76
N ARG A 14 17.23 4.42 7.54
CA ARG A 14 17.69 4.99 6.28
C ARG A 14 17.10 6.38 6.01
N LEU A 15 15.88 6.68 6.47
CA LEU A 15 15.26 8.00 6.30
C LEU A 15 16.05 9.14 6.93
N GLY A 16 16.85 8.84 7.99
CA GLY A 16 17.70 9.83 8.64
C GLY A 16 19.03 10.08 7.94
N ALA A 17 19.42 9.22 7.00
CA ALA A 17 20.79 9.23 6.47
C ALA A 17 20.97 9.92 5.13
N THR A 18 20.11 9.70 4.12
CA THR A 18 20.11 10.44 2.84
C THR A 18 18.89 10.09 1.98
N HIS A 19 18.26 11.12 1.41
CA HIS A 19 17.11 11.01 0.49
C HIS A 19 17.45 10.51 -0.91
N LYS A 20 18.60 9.88 -1.15
CA LYS A 20 19.17 9.93 -2.50
C LYS A 20 19.34 8.59 -3.20
N ASP A 21 18.93 7.48 -2.57
CA ASP A 21 19.18 6.16 -3.15
C ASP A 21 17.98 5.57 -3.91
N TYR A 22 17.12 6.46 -4.45
CA TYR A 22 16.03 5.99 -5.31
C TYR A 22 16.52 5.84 -6.75
N SER A 23 16.17 4.71 -7.34
CA SER A 23 16.41 4.43 -8.75
C SER A 23 15.09 4.43 -9.50
N PHE A 24 14.77 5.55 -10.15
CA PHE A 24 13.55 5.69 -10.92
C PHE A 24 13.64 4.94 -12.24
N GLU A 25 12.69 4.07 -12.50
CA GLU A 25 12.60 3.27 -13.71
C GLU A 25 11.14 3.09 -14.14
N SER A 26 10.93 2.68 -15.39
CA SER A 26 9.59 2.35 -15.87
C SER A 26 9.14 1.03 -15.27
N LEU A 27 8.02 1.06 -14.56
CA LEU A 27 7.44 -0.11 -13.87
C LEU A 27 6.04 -0.39 -14.36
N SER A 28 5.74 -1.68 -14.57
CA SER A 28 4.38 -2.17 -14.68
C SER A 28 3.72 -2.12 -13.30
N ILE A 29 2.62 -1.41 -13.16
CA ILE A 29 1.87 -1.37 -11.89
C ILE A 29 1.36 -2.76 -11.55
N LEU A 30 0.71 -3.43 -12.50
CA LEU A 30 0.17 -4.78 -12.30
C LEU A 30 1.27 -5.79 -11.96
N GLY A 31 2.38 -5.76 -12.70
CA GLY A 31 3.53 -6.62 -12.44
C GLY A 31 4.10 -6.42 -11.04
N THR A 32 4.21 -5.19 -10.58
CA THR A 32 4.71 -4.87 -9.24
C THR A 32 3.71 -5.32 -8.16
N CYS A 33 2.41 -5.15 -8.39
CA CYS A 33 1.40 -5.69 -7.48
C CYS A 33 1.50 -7.21 -7.33
N ARG A 34 1.66 -7.93 -8.44
CA ARG A 34 1.82 -9.39 -8.42
C ARG A 34 3.06 -9.83 -7.67
N GLU A 35 4.18 -9.14 -7.85
CA GLU A 35 5.40 -9.42 -7.10
C GLU A 35 5.21 -9.18 -5.59
N ALA A 36 4.53 -8.10 -5.21
CA ALA A 36 4.25 -7.80 -3.81
C ALA A 36 3.34 -8.84 -3.16
N VAL A 37 2.32 -9.32 -3.90
CA VAL A 37 1.47 -10.43 -3.45
C VAL A 37 2.29 -11.70 -3.28
N GLU A 38 3.15 -12.04 -4.22
CA GLU A 38 4.01 -13.22 -4.14
C GLU A 38 4.96 -13.15 -2.94
N ASP A 39 5.57 -12.01 -2.67
CA ASP A 39 6.41 -11.80 -1.49
C ASP A 39 5.67 -11.97 -0.16
N ASN A 40 4.35 -11.81 -0.16
CA ASN A 40 3.48 -11.94 1.02
C ASN A 40 2.55 -13.14 0.93
N LEU A 41 2.82 -14.07 0.03
CA LEU A 41 1.89 -15.17 -0.29
C LEU A 41 1.59 -16.06 0.91
N THR A 42 2.61 -16.44 1.68
CA THR A 42 2.41 -17.25 2.88
C THR A 42 1.47 -16.57 3.88
N LEU A 43 1.68 -15.29 4.11
CA LEU A 43 0.86 -14.48 5.01
C LEU A 43 -0.61 -14.43 4.53
N LEU A 44 -0.81 -14.22 3.23
CA LEU A 44 -2.13 -14.14 2.62
C LEU A 44 -2.84 -15.50 2.62
N GLU A 45 -2.14 -16.57 2.30
CA GLU A 45 -2.70 -17.94 2.30
C GLU A 45 -3.10 -18.39 3.69
N GLU A 46 -2.27 -18.15 4.70
CA GLU A 46 -2.57 -18.47 6.09
C GLU A 46 -3.82 -17.73 6.60
N ALA A 47 -4.02 -16.51 6.14
CA ALA A 47 -5.21 -15.71 6.47
C ALA A 47 -6.43 -16.05 5.60
N GLY A 48 -6.27 -16.88 4.56
CA GLY A 48 -7.36 -17.33 3.70
C GLY A 48 -7.80 -16.33 2.64
N PHE A 49 -6.94 -15.40 2.23
CA PHE A 49 -7.26 -14.38 1.24
C PHE A 49 -7.41 -14.94 -0.17
N SER A 50 -8.42 -14.47 -0.88
CA SER A 50 -8.47 -14.52 -2.34
C SER A 50 -8.00 -13.18 -2.92
N ILE A 51 -7.27 -13.24 -4.02
CA ILE A 51 -6.68 -12.07 -4.66
C ILE A 51 -7.29 -11.91 -6.05
N GLU A 52 -7.73 -10.70 -6.37
CA GLU A 52 -8.24 -10.34 -7.68
C GLU A 52 -7.47 -9.14 -8.25
N TYR A 53 -7.26 -9.16 -9.56
CA TYR A 53 -6.64 -8.07 -10.29
C TYR A 53 -7.54 -7.63 -11.44
N THR A 54 -7.60 -6.33 -11.72
CA THR A 54 -8.18 -5.86 -12.96
C THR A 54 -7.25 -6.20 -14.14
N GLU A 55 -7.81 -6.32 -15.34
CA GLU A 55 -7.05 -6.72 -16.53
C GLU A 55 -6.13 -5.61 -17.06
N ASN A 56 -6.40 -4.37 -16.70
CA ASN A 56 -5.65 -3.22 -17.20
C ASN A 56 -4.30 -3.09 -16.51
N ASP A 57 -3.29 -2.73 -17.28
CA ASP A 57 -1.97 -2.37 -16.76
C ASP A 57 -1.51 -1.05 -17.34
N TYR A 58 -0.72 -0.32 -16.56
CA TYR A 58 -0.10 0.95 -16.95
C TYR A 58 1.33 1.00 -16.46
N GLN A 59 2.19 1.64 -17.25
CA GLN A 59 3.55 1.91 -16.86
C GLN A 59 3.64 3.23 -16.12
N VAL A 60 4.41 3.26 -15.04
CA VAL A 60 4.73 4.48 -14.30
C VAL A 60 6.23 4.55 -14.07
N ILE A 61 6.74 5.75 -13.84
CA ILE A 61 8.13 5.95 -13.45
C ILE A 61 8.18 6.04 -11.93
N SER A 62 8.83 5.07 -11.30
CA SER A 62 8.94 5.03 -9.85
C SER A 62 10.15 4.21 -9.42
N ASP A 63 10.36 4.11 -8.12
CA ASP A 63 11.37 3.26 -7.51
C ASP A 63 10.77 1.92 -7.12
N LYS A 64 11.27 0.84 -7.69
CA LYS A 64 10.71 -0.49 -7.47
C LYS A 64 10.73 -0.91 -6.01
N LYS A 65 11.84 -0.73 -5.33
CA LYS A 65 11.97 -1.10 -3.91
C LYS A 65 11.02 -0.31 -3.03
N GLY A 66 10.89 0.99 -3.31
CA GLY A 66 9.97 1.87 -2.57
C GLY A 66 8.51 1.49 -2.81
N LEU A 67 8.13 1.23 -4.05
CA LEU A 67 6.77 0.80 -4.36
C LEU A 67 6.46 -0.58 -3.77
N MET A 68 7.39 -1.51 -3.83
CA MET A 68 7.25 -2.83 -3.19
C MET A 68 7.07 -2.71 -1.68
N PHE A 69 7.79 -1.80 -1.03
CA PHE A 69 7.62 -1.52 0.40
C PHE A 69 6.22 -0.98 0.69
N ILE A 70 5.74 0.00 -0.07
CA ILE A 70 4.40 0.57 0.09
C ILE A 70 3.34 -0.53 -0.04
N LEU A 71 3.41 -1.33 -1.10
CA LEU A 71 2.45 -2.41 -1.35
C LEU A 71 2.50 -3.47 -0.26
N GLY A 72 3.68 -3.85 0.19
CA GLY A 72 3.87 -4.81 1.28
C GLY A 72 3.22 -4.34 2.58
N GLN A 73 3.34 -3.06 2.93
CA GLN A 73 2.71 -2.49 4.12
C GLN A 73 1.18 -2.48 4.01
N ILE A 74 0.65 -2.15 2.84
CA ILE A 74 -0.79 -2.14 2.58
C ILE A 74 -1.36 -3.57 2.68
N ILE A 75 -0.69 -4.54 2.07
CA ILE A 75 -1.07 -5.97 2.15
C ILE A 75 -1.05 -6.45 3.62
N SER A 76 0.00 -6.15 4.34
CA SER A 76 0.13 -6.49 5.76
C SER A 76 -0.98 -5.90 6.60
N ASN A 77 -1.36 -4.65 6.34
CA ASN A 77 -2.49 -4.03 7.03
C ASN A 77 -3.81 -4.74 6.73
N SER A 78 -4.05 -5.12 5.47
CA SER A 78 -5.26 -5.85 5.10
C SER A 78 -5.37 -7.19 5.83
N VAL A 79 -4.26 -7.90 5.97
CA VAL A 79 -4.21 -9.16 6.74
C VAL A 79 -4.48 -8.91 8.21
N LYS A 80 -3.89 -7.88 8.77
CA LYS A 80 -4.00 -7.52 10.18
C LYS A 80 -5.44 -7.17 10.58
N TYR A 81 -6.18 -6.49 9.72
CA TYR A 81 -7.54 -6.03 9.98
C TYR A 81 -8.62 -6.89 9.32
N VAL A 82 -8.29 -8.14 9.00
CA VAL A 82 -9.24 -9.08 8.41
C VAL A 82 -10.47 -9.33 9.31
N GLY A 83 -10.31 -9.21 10.62
CA GLY A 83 -11.38 -9.44 11.58
C GLY A 83 -11.83 -10.91 11.59
N ASN A 84 -13.12 -11.13 11.72
CA ASN A 84 -13.75 -12.46 11.73
C ASN A 84 -14.23 -12.87 10.33
N ASN A 85 -13.72 -12.24 9.29
CA ASN A 85 -14.14 -12.55 7.93
C ASN A 85 -13.66 -13.95 7.51
N LEU A 86 -14.59 -14.80 7.11
CA LEU A 86 -14.30 -16.17 6.67
C LEU A 86 -13.92 -16.26 5.19
N ALA A 87 -14.11 -15.17 4.45
CA ALA A 87 -13.79 -15.09 3.01
C ALA A 87 -13.11 -13.76 2.67
N PRO A 88 -11.91 -13.51 3.24
CA PRO A 88 -11.23 -12.25 3.00
C PRO A 88 -10.78 -12.13 1.54
N ARG A 89 -10.93 -10.93 0.99
CA ARG A 89 -10.60 -10.61 -0.40
C ARG A 89 -9.73 -9.37 -0.47
N LEU A 90 -8.83 -9.39 -1.42
CA LEU A 90 -7.98 -8.25 -1.77
C LEU A 90 -8.08 -8.02 -3.28
N ILE A 91 -8.50 -6.83 -3.68
CA ILE A 91 -8.76 -6.48 -5.06
C ILE A 91 -7.86 -5.32 -5.47
N PHE A 92 -7.04 -5.54 -6.50
CA PHE A 92 -6.19 -4.53 -7.11
C PHE A 92 -6.86 -4.02 -8.38
N SER A 93 -7.12 -2.72 -8.44
CA SER A 93 -7.78 -2.07 -9.58
C SER A 93 -6.93 -0.90 -10.08
N ILE A 94 -6.66 -0.86 -11.37
CA ILE A 94 -5.85 0.19 -11.99
C ILE A 94 -6.75 0.97 -12.93
N ALA A 95 -6.75 2.31 -12.82
CA ALA A 95 -7.53 3.19 -13.65
C ALA A 95 -6.69 4.35 -14.16
N ASP A 96 -6.89 4.66 -15.44
CA ASP A 96 -6.39 5.87 -16.06
C ASP A 96 -7.52 6.91 -16.08
N SER A 97 -7.28 8.05 -15.48
CA SER A 97 -8.21 9.16 -15.57
C SER A 97 -7.99 9.89 -16.90
N MET A 98 -8.92 9.75 -17.81
CA MET A 98 -8.86 10.34 -19.16
C MET A 98 -8.70 11.88 -19.14
N ASN A 99 -9.16 12.52 -18.08
CA ASN A 99 -9.18 13.99 -17.94
C ASN A 99 -8.12 14.53 -16.98
N SER A 100 -7.37 13.66 -16.32
CA SER A 100 -6.26 14.05 -15.48
C SER A 100 -4.99 13.32 -15.92
N GLU A 101 -3.87 13.93 -15.70
CA GLU A 101 -2.56 13.33 -15.99
C GLU A 101 -2.15 12.38 -14.86
N GLN A 102 -3.09 11.51 -14.43
CA GLN A 102 -2.89 10.65 -13.27
C GLN A 102 -3.36 9.23 -13.54
N ILE A 103 -2.63 8.28 -12.98
CA ILE A 103 -2.99 6.87 -12.95
C ILE A 103 -3.22 6.50 -11.49
N SER A 104 -4.31 5.81 -11.19
CA SER A 104 -4.61 5.36 -9.84
C SER A 104 -4.59 3.85 -9.72
N LEU A 105 -4.04 3.39 -8.60
CA LEU A 105 -4.11 2.00 -8.15
C LEU A 105 -4.92 1.97 -6.86
N SER A 106 -6.03 1.26 -6.87
CA SER A 106 -6.85 1.02 -5.68
C SER A 106 -6.63 -0.39 -5.18
N ILE A 107 -6.42 -0.51 -3.88
CA ILE A 107 -6.24 -1.79 -3.18
C ILE A 107 -7.36 -1.88 -2.16
N LYS A 108 -8.34 -2.72 -2.45
CA LYS A 108 -9.57 -2.84 -1.68
C LYS A 108 -9.59 -4.16 -0.91
N ASP A 109 -9.86 -4.09 0.39
CA ASP A 109 -10.15 -5.26 1.20
C ASP A 109 -11.60 -5.25 1.71
N ASN A 110 -12.07 -6.38 2.18
CA ASN A 110 -13.37 -6.56 2.80
C ASN A 110 -13.27 -6.89 4.29
N GLY A 111 -12.24 -6.42 4.94
CA GLY A 111 -12.02 -6.59 6.36
C GLY A 111 -12.83 -5.63 7.23
N THR A 112 -12.26 -5.29 8.37
CA THR A 112 -12.85 -4.35 9.32
C THR A 112 -12.63 -2.92 8.84
N SER A 113 -13.71 -2.12 8.87
CA SER A 113 -13.62 -0.69 8.61
C SER A 113 -12.92 0.03 9.75
N ILE A 114 -12.28 1.14 9.44
CA ILE A 114 -11.62 1.99 10.43
C ILE A 114 -12.67 2.88 11.09
N PRO A 115 -12.69 2.99 12.44
CA PRO A 115 -13.58 3.94 13.10
C PRO A 115 -13.40 5.35 12.53
N LEU A 116 -14.50 6.06 12.31
CA LEU A 116 -14.47 7.41 11.72
C LEU A 116 -13.62 8.38 12.55
N SER A 117 -13.60 8.20 13.87
CA SER A 117 -12.76 8.99 14.78
C SER A 117 -11.25 8.76 14.55
N ASP A 118 -10.87 7.62 14.01
CA ASP A 118 -9.48 7.24 13.79
C ASP A 118 -8.96 7.63 12.39
N LEU A 119 -9.85 7.74 11.42
CA LEU A 119 -9.47 8.02 10.02
C LEU A 119 -8.51 9.21 9.85
N PRO A 120 -8.70 10.37 10.53
CA PRO A 120 -7.78 11.49 10.37
C PRO A 120 -6.36 11.21 10.86
N PHE A 121 -6.16 10.17 11.66
CA PHE A 121 -4.89 9.89 12.36
C PHE A 121 -4.16 8.66 11.84
N VAL A 122 -4.71 7.95 10.85
CA VAL A 122 -4.16 6.65 10.41
C VAL A 122 -2.75 6.73 9.85
N PHE A 123 -2.35 7.89 9.33
CA PHE A 123 -1.00 8.12 8.82
C PHE A 123 -0.06 8.75 9.86
N ASP A 124 -0.53 9.01 11.07
CA ASP A 124 0.29 9.62 12.11
C ASP A 124 1.31 8.61 12.64
N LYS A 125 2.48 9.13 12.99
CA LYS A 125 3.55 8.34 13.56
C LYS A 125 3.10 7.71 14.89
N GLY A 126 3.22 6.39 14.99
CA GLY A 126 2.85 5.67 16.20
C GLY A 126 1.37 5.38 16.36
N PHE A 127 0.52 5.71 15.38
CA PHE A 127 -0.90 5.40 15.45
C PHE A 127 -1.14 3.89 15.35
N THR A 128 -1.87 3.33 16.31
CA THR A 128 -2.19 1.89 16.36
C THR A 128 -3.68 1.59 16.31
N GLY A 129 -4.55 2.53 16.57
CA GLY A 129 -6.00 2.33 16.61
C GLY A 129 -6.45 1.34 17.71
N ASP A 130 -7.66 1.51 18.21
CA ASP A 130 -8.20 0.65 19.29
C ASP A 130 -8.47 -0.79 18.81
N THR A 131 -8.84 -0.97 17.56
CA THR A 131 -9.13 -2.30 16.98
C THR A 131 -7.87 -3.09 16.65
N GLY A 132 -6.73 -2.44 16.55
CA GLY A 132 -5.44 -3.10 16.31
C GLY A 132 -4.78 -3.65 17.57
N SER A 133 -5.22 -3.25 18.75
CA SER A 133 -4.56 -3.55 20.02
C SER A 133 -4.62 -5.03 20.42
N TYR A 134 -5.60 -5.78 19.94
CA TYR A 134 -5.76 -7.18 20.29
C TYR A 134 -4.88 -8.15 19.48
N LEU A 135 -4.53 -7.79 18.27
CA LEU A 135 -3.91 -8.73 17.33
C LEU A 135 -2.48 -8.36 16.99
N SER A 136 -2.02 -7.20 17.39
CA SER A 136 -0.73 -6.80 16.90
C SER A 136 0.05 -5.96 17.90
N ARG A 137 1.22 -6.43 18.11
CA ARG A 137 2.35 -5.62 18.48
C ARG A 137 2.76 -4.74 17.28
N SER A 138 1.80 -3.97 16.77
CA SER A 138 2.04 -3.02 15.70
C SER A 138 2.93 -1.90 16.22
N THR A 139 3.96 -1.57 15.48
CA THR A 139 4.83 -0.44 15.79
C THR A 139 4.14 0.91 15.60
N GLY A 140 2.96 0.93 14.94
CA GLY A 140 2.28 2.15 14.52
C GLY A 140 3.02 2.91 13.43
N MET A 141 3.98 2.27 12.77
CA MET A 141 4.86 2.92 11.78
C MET A 141 4.48 2.62 10.34
N GLY A 142 3.68 1.56 10.10
CA GLY A 142 3.41 1.07 8.75
C GLY A 142 2.84 2.12 7.81
N LEU A 143 1.68 2.71 8.12
CA LEU A 143 1.07 3.73 7.26
C LEU A 143 1.82 5.06 7.29
N TYR A 144 2.43 5.42 8.40
CA TYR A 144 3.32 6.58 8.48
C TYR A 144 4.46 6.47 7.46
N LEU A 145 5.12 5.31 7.41
CA LEU A 145 6.22 5.07 6.47
C LEU A 145 5.72 4.99 5.02
N VAL A 146 4.53 4.43 4.79
CA VAL A 146 3.89 4.44 3.47
C VAL A 146 3.74 5.88 2.96
N GLN A 147 3.22 6.78 3.77
CA GLN A 147 3.04 8.17 3.38
C GLN A 147 4.38 8.87 3.14
N LYS A 148 5.37 8.63 3.97
CA LYS A 148 6.72 9.17 3.80
C LYS A 148 7.35 8.71 2.48
N MET A 149 7.34 7.41 2.22
CA MET A 149 7.86 6.84 0.99
C MET A 149 7.09 7.37 -0.23
N ALA A 150 5.76 7.39 -0.16
CA ALA A 150 4.91 7.87 -1.24
C ALA A 150 5.21 9.33 -1.59
N THR A 151 5.38 10.19 -0.58
CA THR A 151 5.77 11.58 -0.79
C THR A 151 7.10 11.70 -1.53
N ASP A 152 8.09 10.92 -1.13
CA ASP A 152 9.40 10.89 -1.81
C ASP A 152 9.30 10.44 -3.27
N LEU A 153 8.35 9.56 -3.58
CA LEU A 153 8.12 9.04 -4.93
C LEU A 153 7.07 9.82 -5.73
N SER A 154 6.57 10.94 -5.21
CA SER A 154 5.50 11.74 -5.81
C SER A 154 4.19 10.96 -5.99
N ILE A 155 3.93 10.01 -5.11
CA ILE A 155 2.70 9.23 -5.06
C ILE A 155 1.78 9.83 -3.99
N THR A 156 0.52 10.05 -4.33
CA THR A 156 -0.51 10.46 -3.37
C THR A 156 -1.19 9.23 -2.80
N VAL A 157 -1.38 9.18 -1.50
CA VAL A 157 -2.05 8.07 -0.80
C VAL A 157 -3.33 8.56 -0.15
N GLU A 158 -4.42 7.85 -0.41
CA GLU A 158 -5.70 8.04 0.26
C GLU A 158 -6.19 6.73 0.85
N LEU A 159 -6.85 6.80 2.00
CA LEU A 159 -7.47 5.66 2.66
C LEU A 159 -8.93 6.00 2.98
N LYS A 160 -9.84 5.12 2.55
CA LYS A 160 -11.28 5.27 2.76
C LYS A 160 -11.89 3.97 3.25
N ASN A 161 -12.95 4.08 4.05
CA ASN A 161 -13.82 2.94 4.34
C ASN A 161 -14.70 2.63 3.14
N ASN A 162 -14.94 1.36 2.89
CA ASN A 162 -15.92 0.90 1.90
C ASN A 162 -17.33 0.90 2.49
N SER A 163 -18.33 1.12 1.65
CA SER A 163 -19.73 1.11 2.09
C SER A 163 -20.19 -0.24 2.65
N CYS A 164 -19.61 -1.33 2.16
CA CYS A 164 -19.97 -2.70 2.56
C CYS A 164 -18.97 -3.35 3.53
N GLY A 165 -18.11 -2.56 4.14
CA GLY A 165 -17.06 -3.03 5.04
C GLY A 165 -15.68 -3.10 4.40
N GLY A 166 -14.67 -2.98 5.25
CA GLY A 166 -13.27 -2.92 4.81
C GLY A 166 -12.83 -1.53 4.37
N THR A 167 -11.65 -1.48 3.79
CA THR A 167 -11.00 -0.23 3.38
C THR A 167 -10.50 -0.30 1.94
N THR A 168 -10.33 0.88 1.35
CA THR A 168 -9.64 1.04 0.07
C THR A 168 -8.50 2.04 0.25
N VAL A 169 -7.29 1.60 -0.08
CA VAL A 169 -6.13 2.48 -0.23
C VAL A 169 -5.95 2.79 -1.71
N THR A 170 -5.88 4.06 -2.05
CA THR A 170 -5.67 4.52 -3.43
C THR A 170 -4.32 5.21 -3.52
N LEU A 171 -3.47 4.70 -4.40
CA LEU A 171 -2.20 5.29 -4.78
C LEU A 171 -2.39 6.00 -6.12
N THR A 172 -2.08 7.29 -6.17
CA THR A 172 -2.18 8.09 -7.39
C THR A 172 -0.79 8.47 -7.86
N PHE A 173 -0.47 8.04 -9.09
CA PHE A 173 0.82 8.28 -9.74
C PHE A 173 0.68 9.40 -10.76
N PRO A 174 1.67 10.32 -10.87
CA PRO A 174 1.68 11.26 -11.97
C PRO A 174 1.95 10.50 -13.28
N LYS A 175 1.22 10.85 -14.35
CA LYS A 175 1.63 10.45 -15.69
C LYS A 175 2.88 11.20 -16.02
N VAL A 176 3.95 10.48 -16.30
CA VAL A 176 5.16 11.10 -16.83
C VAL A 176 4.96 11.25 -18.32
N GLU A 177 4.75 12.47 -18.81
CA GLU A 177 4.98 12.77 -20.21
C GLU A 177 6.42 12.37 -20.51
N ARG A 178 6.62 11.57 -21.55
CA ARG A 178 7.97 11.29 -22.01
C ARG A 178 8.63 12.63 -22.30
N PRO A 179 9.66 13.04 -21.57
CA PRO A 179 10.23 14.37 -21.74
C PRO A 179 10.84 14.59 -23.13
N PHE A 180 10.90 13.56 -23.96
CA PHE A 180 11.37 13.62 -25.34
C PHE A 180 10.50 12.70 -26.19
N GLY A 181 9.38 13.25 -26.68
CA GLY A 181 8.63 12.62 -27.75
C GLY A 181 9.52 12.54 -29.00
N ARG A 182 10.09 11.42 -29.26
CA ARG A 182 10.65 11.04 -30.55
C ARG A 182 10.16 9.66 -30.92
#